data_fde75533594252c94c0f0f1ab0e2267e
#
_entry.id   fde75533594252c94c0f0f1ab0e2267e
#
_cell.length_a   1.000
_cell.length_b   1.000
_cell.length_c   1.000
_cell.angle_alpha   90.00
_cell.angle_beta   90.00
_cell.angle_gamma   90.00
#
_symmetry.space_group_name_H-M   'P 1'
#
loop_
_entity.id
_entity.type
_entity.pdbx_description
1 polymer ?
#
loop_
_entity_poly.entity_id
_entity_poly.type
_entity_poly.pdbx_seq_one_letter_code
_entity_poly.pdbx_strand_id
1 'polypeptide(L)'
;MRVALVHHTKLPVEGYGGTERVVVALAAGLVALGHEVTLVAPPGSTVPHVRHVAVPGRQLHDAATDLTPFLPDGTEIVHAFYPLKVAPAVPHVWTLEGTTKPGVTRPPNTIYVSADHAARHGSTSFVYNGLDPAELRFQAKKGDYDLFLGRLHTIKGWRWAVEGARKAGRRIVVAGGWRPTLSLSVRFVGEVGGAKKAALLSGARLFWMPALWDEPFGITLIEALWSGTPVLGTRRGALPEVLSDEVAGFGDTLEELVAAIPDAEAKDPAACRARAERWFGHLRMAEEYVRFYRGWLAEGALPAGERTR
;
A
#
# COMPACT_ATOMS: atom_id res chain seq x y z
N MET A 1 -12.97 -19.27 -8.49
CA MET A 1 -12.59 -19.76 -7.14
C MET A 1 -13.47 -19.06 -6.11
N ARG A 2 -13.72 -19.73 -4.98
CA ARG A 2 -14.41 -19.18 -3.81
C ARG A 2 -13.38 -18.80 -2.75
N VAL A 3 -13.14 -17.50 -2.62
CA VAL A 3 -12.07 -16.93 -1.77
C VAL A 3 -12.68 -16.24 -0.56
N ALA A 4 -12.20 -16.55 0.64
CA ALA A 4 -12.54 -15.82 1.85
C ALA A 4 -11.41 -14.88 2.24
N LEU A 5 -11.65 -13.56 2.18
CA LEU A 5 -10.74 -12.52 2.66
C LEU A 5 -11.06 -12.21 4.13
N VAL A 6 -10.06 -12.22 4.99
CA VAL A 6 -10.25 -12.03 6.44
C VAL A 6 -9.50 -10.80 6.92
N HIS A 7 -10.22 -9.86 7.54
CA HIS A 7 -9.65 -8.64 8.11
C HIS A 7 -10.34 -8.25 9.43
N HIS A 8 -9.55 -7.82 10.41
CA HIS A 8 -10.06 -7.52 11.76
C HIS A 8 -10.58 -6.10 11.94
N THR A 9 -10.42 -5.23 10.94
CA THR A 9 -10.92 -3.85 10.94
C THR A 9 -12.16 -3.73 10.06
N LYS A 10 -13.09 -2.85 10.42
CA LYS A 10 -14.28 -2.54 9.60
C LYS A 10 -13.85 -1.93 8.26
N LEU A 11 -14.47 -2.38 7.17
CA LEU A 11 -14.18 -1.98 5.80
C LEU A 11 -15.44 -1.41 5.09
N PRO A 12 -15.29 -0.37 4.24
CA PRO A 12 -14.07 0.41 4.04
C PRO A 12 -13.76 1.30 5.24
N VAL A 13 -12.51 1.77 5.34
CA VAL A 13 -12.14 2.79 6.34
C VAL A 13 -12.48 4.19 5.84
N GLU A 14 -12.97 5.03 6.73
CA GLU A 14 -13.31 6.42 6.39
C GLU A 14 -12.10 7.37 6.39
N GLY A 15 -10.99 6.97 6.99
CA GLY A 15 -9.81 7.80 7.20
C GLY A 15 -8.51 7.15 6.73
N TYR A 16 -7.53 7.16 7.62
CA TYR A 16 -6.24 6.52 7.39
C TYR A 16 -6.37 5.00 7.45
N GLY A 17 -5.84 4.31 6.44
CA GLY A 17 -5.82 2.85 6.37
C GLY A 17 -5.19 2.40 5.06
N GLY A 18 -3.94 1.93 5.11
CA GLY A 18 -3.23 1.40 3.93
C GLY A 18 -3.72 0.01 3.58
N THR A 19 -3.53 -0.93 4.49
CA THR A 19 -3.91 -2.33 4.33
C THR A 19 -5.40 -2.49 4.05
N GLU A 20 -6.25 -1.75 4.75
CA GLU A 20 -7.70 -1.80 4.59
C GLU A 20 -8.13 -1.46 3.15
N ARG A 21 -7.49 -0.47 2.54
CA ARG A 21 -7.75 -0.09 1.15
C ARG A 21 -7.25 -1.15 0.17
N VAL A 22 -6.13 -1.80 0.47
CA VAL A 22 -5.62 -2.94 -0.32
C VAL A 22 -6.60 -4.10 -0.27
N VAL A 23 -7.15 -4.43 0.91
CA VAL A 23 -8.15 -5.50 1.04
C VAL A 23 -9.40 -5.21 0.22
N VAL A 24 -9.91 -3.99 0.26
CA VAL A 24 -11.07 -3.56 -0.55
C VAL A 24 -10.74 -3.64 -2.04
N ALA A 25 -9.58 -3.14 -2.45
CA ALA A 25 -9.13 -3.18 -3.84
C ALA A 25 -8.94 -4.62 -4.34
N LEU A 26 -8.36 -5.51 -3.52
CA LEU A 26 -8.23 -6.93 -3.84
C LEU A 26 -9.58 -7.60 -4.00
N ALA A 27 -10.52 -7.36 -3.07
CA ALA A 27 -11.86 -7.92 -3.15
C ALA A 27 -12.57 -7.49 -4.45
N ALA A 28 -12.50 -6.20 -4.81
CA ALA A 28 -13.04 -5.68 -6.05
C ALA A 28 -12.38 -6.31 -7.29
N GLY A 29 -11.05 -6.43 -7.28
CA GLY A 29 -10.30 -7.06 -8.37
C GLY A 29 -10.65 -8.53 -8.56
N LEU A 30 -10.75 -9.31 -7.49
CA LEU A 30 -11.15 -10.73 -7.54
C LEU A 30 -12.57 -10.90 -8.09
N VAL A 31 -13.52 -10.05 -7.67
CA VAL A 31 -14.90 -10.04 -8.22
C VAL A 31 -14.88 -9.71 -9.71
N ALA A 32 -14.12 -8.70 -10.13
CA ALA A 32 -14.01 -8.32 -11.54
C ALA A 32 -13.40 -9.44 -12.41
N LEU A 33 -12.56 -10.30 -11.84
CA LEU A 33 -12.00 -11.51 -12.50
C LEU A 33 -12.95 -12.71 -12.45
N GLY A 34 -14.19 -12.56 -11.97
CA GLY A 34 -15.20 -13.60 -11.92
C GLY A 34 -15.06 -14.59 -10.77
N HIS A 35 -14.38 -14.22 -9.67
CA HIS A 35 -14.28 -15.04 -8.48
C HIS A 35 -15.40 -14.72 -7.48
N GLU A 36 -15.86 -15.71 -6.73
CA GLU A 36 -16.77 -15.52 -5.60
C GLU A 36 -15.97 -15.12 -4.37
N VAL A 37 -16.24 -13.93 -3.86
CA VAL A 37 -15.50 -13.38 -2.72
C VAL A 37 -16.40 -13.26 -1.50
N THR A 38 -15.93 -13.79 -0.38
CA THR A 38 -16.53 -13.56 0.95
C THR A 38 -15.58 -12.72 1.80
N LEU A 39 -16.08 -11.64 2.37
CA LEU A 39 -15.34 -10.85 3.35
C LEU A 39 -15.75 -11.27 4.76
N VAL A 40 -14.83 -11.85 5.52
CA VAL A 40 -14.99 -12.12 6.96
C VAL A 40 -14.39 -10.94 7.72
N ALA A 41 -15.25 -10.07 8.23
CA ALA A 41 -14.84 -8.80 8.81
C ALA A 41 -15.86 -8.29 9.85
N PRO A 42 -15.54 -7.25 10.64
CA PRO A 42 -16.46 -6.70 11.64
C PRO A 42 -17.81 -6.27 11.07
N PRO A 43 -18.88 -6.30 11.91
CA PRO A 43 -20.21 -5.85 11.52
C PRO A 43 -20.21 -4.46 10.89
N GLY A 44 -21.03 -4.27 9.85
CA GLY A 44 -21.10 -3.02 9.09
C GLY A 44 -19.97 -2.81 8.08
N SER A 45 -19.13 -3.84 7.84
CA SER A 45 -18.24 -3.86 6.68
C SER A 45 -19.04 -4.11 5.41
N THR A 46 -18.66 -3.44 4.32
CA THR A 46 -19.30 -3.61 3.03
C THR A 46 -18.31 -3.35 1.89
N VAL A 47 -18.32 -4.24 0.90
CA VAL A 47 -17.60 -4.08 -0.37
C VAL A 47 -18.60 -4.47 -1.47
N PRO A 48 -18.76 -3.68 -2.55
CA PRO A 48 -19.71 -3.99 -3.60
C PRO A 48 -19.50 -5.40 -4.18
N HIS A 49 -20.61 -6.12 -4.38
CA HIS A 49 -20.62 -7.48 -4.96
C HIS A 49 -19.86 -8.55 -4.15
N VAL A 50 -19.52 -8.28 -2.90
CA VAL A 50 -18.84 -9.21 -1.99
C VAL A 50 -19.80 -9.65 -0.89
N ARG A 51 -19.90 -10.97 -0.66
CA ARG A 51 -20.64 -11.53 0.48
C ARG A 51 -19.93 -11.13 1.77
N HIS A 52 -20.65 -10.68 2.77
CA HIS A 52 -20.10 -10.35 4.09
C HIS A 52 -20.54 -11.35 5.14
N VAL A 53 -19.56 -11.87 5.90
CA VAL A 53 -19.77 -12.63 7.13
C VAL A 53 -19.29 -11.77 8.30
N ALA A 54 -20.24 -11.37 9.14
CA ALA A 54 -19.98 -10.47 10.26
C ALA A 54 -19.38 -11.23 11.44
N VAL A 55 -18.14 -10.90 11.81
CA VAL A 55 -17.46 -11.44 12.98
C VAL A 55 -16.91 -10.28 13.81
N PRO A 56 -17.13 -10.25 15.14
CA PRO A 56 -16.64 -9.14 15.97
C PRO A 56 -15.12 -8.91 15.79
N GLY A 57 -14.71 -7.66 15.59
CA GLY A 57 -13.30 -7.32 15.33
C GLY A 57 -12.36 -7.77 16.43
N ARG A 58 -12.79 -7.74 17.72
CA ARG A 58 -12.03 -8.27 18.85
C ARG A 58 -11.72 -9.79 18.72
N GLN A 59 -12.64 -10.55 18.13
CA GLN A 59 -12.47 -11.96 17.88
C GLN A 59 -11.52 -12.21 16.71
N LEU A 60 -11.65 -11.45 15.63
CA LEU A 60 -10.72 -11.51 14.48
C LEU A 60 -9.31 -10.98 14.82
N HIS A 61 -9.20 -10.09 15.79
CA HIS A 61 -7.90 -9.59 16.26
C HIS A 61 -7.12 -10.64 17.07
N ASP A 62 -7.82 -11.62 17.68
CA ASP A 62 -7.17 -12.74 18.32
C ASP A 62 -6.72 -13.76 17.27
N ALA A 63 -5.41 -13.80 17.03
CA ALA A 63 -4.82 -14.73 16.09
C ALA A 63 -5.07 -16.23 16.43
N ALA A 64 -5.52 -16.56 17.67
CA ALA A 64 -5.90 -17.90 18.09
C ALA A 64 -7.37 -18.26 17.77
N THR A 65 -8.13 -17.35 17.18
CA THR A 65 -9.50 -17.64 16.75
C THR A 65 -9.48 -18.67 15.61
N ASP A 66 -10.25 -19.76 15.78
CA ASP A 66 -10.55 -20.66 14.66
C ASP A 66 -11.53 -19.95 13.70
N LEU A 67 -11.11 -19.79 12.47
CA LEU A 67 -11.91 -19.16 11.42
C LEU A 67 -12.90 -20.12 10.75
N THR A 68 -12.72 -21.43 10.92
CA THR A 68 -13.51 -22.46 10.22
C THR A 68 -15.03 -22.26 10.34
N PRO A 69 -15.60 -21.95 11.53
CA PRO A 69 -17.04 -21.77 11.67
C PRO A 69 -17.63 -20.56 10.94
N PHE A 70 -16.77 -19.63 10.49
CA PHE A 70 -17.20 -18.40 9.79
C PHE A 70 -17.05 -18.49 8.27
N LEU A 71 -16.49 -19.59 7.77
CA LEU A 71 -16.28 -19.78 6.34
C LEU A 71 -17.56 -20.35 5.69
N PRO A 72 -18.02 -19.78 4.56
CA PRO A 72 -19.09 -20.38 3.78
C PRO A 72 -18.72 -21.76 3.25
N ASP A 73 -19.72 -22.61 3.08
CA ASP A 73 -19.56 -23.90 2.44
C ASP A 73 -18.91 -23.78 1.08
N GLY A 74 -17.94 -24.65 0.82
CA GLY A 74 -17.20 -24.69 -0.43
C GLY A 74 -16.18 -23.55 -0.60
N THR A 75 -15.80 -22.84 0.46
CA THR A 75 -14.62 -21.97 0.42
C THR A 75 -13.40 -22.80 0.02
N GLU A 76 -12.69 -22.35 -1.02
CA GLU A 76 -11.52 -23.08 -1.55
C GLU A 76 -10.22 -22.58 -0.90
N ILE A 77 -10.16 -21.30 -0.55
CA ILE A 77 -8.97 -20.70 0.09
C ILE A 77 -9.36 -19.54 1.01
N VAL A 78 -8.63 -19.42 2.11
CA VAL A 78 -8.67 -18.27 3.02
C VAL A 78 -7.44 -17.41 2.79
N HIS A 79 -7.62 -16.09 2.67
CA HIS A 79 -6.54 -15.12 2.66
C HIS A 79 -6.71 -14.13 3.82
N ALA A 80 -5.80 -14.18 4.78
CA ALA A 80 -5.77 -13.28 5.93
C ALA A 80 -4.72 -12.16 5.73
N PHE A 81 -4.92 -11.01 6.37
CA PHE A 81 -3.96 -9.90 6.40
C PHE A 81 -3.28 -9.75 7.76
N TYR A 82 -3.22 -10.87 8.48
CA TYR A 82 -2.52 -11.02 9.75
C TYR A 82 -2.20 -12.50 9.98
N PRO A 83 -1.17 -12.83 10.79
CA PRO A 83 -0.80 -14.23 11.01
C PRO A 83 -1.88 -14.97 11.81
N LEU A 84 -2.25 -16.16 11.37
CA LEU A 84 -3.16 -17.05 12.08
C LEU A 84 -2.35 -18.03 12.93
N LYS A 85 -2.72 -18.22 14.20
CA LYS A 85 -2.15 -19.26 15.09
C LYS A 85 -2.89 -20.59 14.98
N VAL A 86 -4.16 -20.53 14.60
CA VAL A 86 -4.99 -21.69 14.34
C VAL A 86 -5.26 -21.73 12.85
N ALA A 87 -4.84 -22.83 12.21
CA ALA A 87 -5.10 -23.02 10.79
C ALA A 87 -6.59 -23.34 10.58
N PRO A 88 -7.29 -22.66 9.66
CA PRO A 88 -8.65 -23.03 9.28
C PRO A 88 -8.67 -24.42 8.61
N ALA A 89 -9.84 -25.03 8.54
CA ALA A 89 -10.02 -26.36 7.92
C ALA A 89 -9.79 -26.39 6.40
N VAL A 90 -9.61 -25.23 5.77
CA VAL A 90 -9.31 -25.08 4.34
C VAL A 90 -7.93 -24.46 4.14
N PRO A 91 -7.29 -24.67 2.97
CA PRO A 91 -6.01 -24.04 2.66
C PRO A 91 -6.05 -22.53 2.89
N HIS A 92 -4.96 -21.99 3.43
CA HIS A 92 -4.88 -20.55 3.70
C HIS A 92 -3.52 -19.96 3.37
N VAL A 93 -3.53 -18.69 3.03
CA VAL A 93 -2.37 -17.82 2.88
C VAL A 93 -2.58 -16.57 3.71
N TRP A 94 -1.52 -15.83 3.97
CA TRP A 94 -1.64 -14.51 4.58
C TRP A 94 -0.61 -13.54 4.02
N THR A 95 -0.99 -12.27 3.96
CA THR A 95 -0.10 -11.21 3.49
C THR A 95 0.46 -10.43 4.68
N LEU A 96 1.79 -10.27 4.69
CA LEU A 96 2.49 -9.41 5.64
C LEU A 96 2.62 -8.01 5.04
N GLU A 97 1.83 -7.07 5.54
CA GLU A 97 1.81 -5.68 5.06
C GLU A 97 2.82 -4.78 5.78
N GLY A 98 3.19 -5.12 6.98
CA GLY A 98 4.10 -4.35 7.83
C GLY A 98 5.46 -4.99 8.00
N THR A 99 6.37 -4.27 8.64
CA THR A 99 7.66 -4.83 9.04
C THR A 99 7.52 -5.68 10.29
N THR A 100 8.42 -6.64 10.41
CA THR A 100 8.59 -7.45 11.60
C THR A 100 10.03 -7.37 12.10
N LYS A 101 10.26 -7.83 13.31
CA LYS A 101 11.62 -7.90 13.85
C LYS A 101 12.50 -8.76 12.93
N PRO A 102 13.76 -8.38 12.67
CA PRO A 102 14.71 -9.22 11.93
C PRO A 102 14.85 -10.62 12.57
N GLY A 103 15.09 -11.65 11.75
CA GLY A 103 15.32 -13.02 12.20
C GLY A 103 14.06 -13.80 12.60
N VAL A 104 12.86 -13.24 12.47
CA VAL A 104 11.63 -13.98 12.69
C VAL A 104 11.27 -14.79 11.43
N THR A 105 11.42 -16.11 11.53
CA THR A 105 10.96 -17.04 10.46
C THR A 105 9.45 -16.95 10.32
N ARG A 106 8.97 -16.85 9.09
CA ARG A 106 7.55 -16.84 8.76
C ARG A 106 7.11 -18.18 8.18
N PRO A 107 5.83 -18.56 8.35
CA PRO A 107 5.28 -19.75 7.72
C PRO A 107 5.41 -19.70 6.19
N PRO A 108 5.52 -20.86 5.51
CA PRO A 108 5.73 -20.93 4.06
C PRO A 108 4.57 -20.36 3.23
N ASN A 109 3.39 -20.20 3.83
CA ASN A 109 2.20 -19.57 3.23
C ASN A 109 2.16 -18.04 3.40
N THR A 110 3.31 -17.40 3.71
CA THR A 110 3.44 -15.94 3.85
C THR A 110 3.72 -15.28 2.50
N ILE A 111 2.89 -14.33 2.12
CA ILE A 111 3.06 -13.47 0.94
C ILE A 111 3.56 -12.10 1.41
N TYR A 112 4.60 -11.59 0.78
CA TYR A 112 5.15 -10.26 1.05
C TYR A 112 4.64 -9.24 0.04
N VAL A 113 4.85 -7.95 0.29
CA VAL A 113 4.28 -6.88 -0.55
C VAL A 113 5.27 -6.25 -1.53
N SER A 114 6.52 -6.73 -1.51
CA SER A 114 7.58 -6.31 -2.45
C SER A 114 8.71 -7.33 -2.50
N ALA A 115 9.56 -7.25 -3.51
CA ALA A 115 10.73 -8.11 -3.63
C ALA A 115 11.75 -7.85 -2.52
N ASP A 116 12.01 -6.57 -2.18
CA ASP A 116 12.85 -6.20 -1.04
C ASP A 116 12.29 -6.77 0.27
N HIS A 117 10.98 -6.61 0.48
CA HIS A 117 10.32 -7.11 1.68
C HIS A 117 10.44 -8.65 1.79
N ALA A 118 10.21 -9.39 0.70
CA ALA A 118 10.37 -10.84 0.66
C ALA A 118 11.83 -11.25 0.92
N ALA A 119 12.80 -10.61 0.25
CA ALA A 119 14.22 -10.92 0.40
C ALA A 119 14.73 -10.74 1.82
N ARG A 120 14.28 -9.72 2.55
CA ARG A 120 14.60 -9.48 3.97
C ARG A 120 14.12 -10.61 4.88
N HIS A 121 13.17 -11.40 4.44
CA HIS A 121 12.63 -12.56 5.14
C HIS A 121 13.08 -13.89 4.53
N GLY A 122 14.08 -13.88 3.62
CA GLY A 122 14.59 -15.09 2.97
C GLY A 122 13.60 -15.74 1.99
N SER A 123 12.68 -14.95 1.42
CA SER A 123 11.63 -15.39 0.50
C SER A 123 11.75 -14.70 -0.86
N THR A 124 11.10 -15.29 -1.86
CA THR A 124 10.87 -14.68 -3.18
C THR A 124 9.39 -14.49 -3.47
N SER A 125 8.51 -14.87 -2.53
CA SER A 125 7.06 -14.88 -2.71
C SER A 125 6.46 -13.54 -2.30
N PHE A 126 6.14 -12.68 -3.27
CA PHE A 126 5.52 -11.39 -3.04
C PHE A 126 4.50 -11.05 -4.11
N VAL A 127 3.54 -10.21 -3.75
CA VAL A 127 2.57 -9.57 -4.65
C VAL A 127 2.55 -8.08 -4.33
N TYR A 128 2.77 -7.24 -5.34
CA TYR A 128 2.68 -5.79 -5.15
C TYR A 128 1.26 -5.37 -4.81
N ASN A 129 1.13 -4.45 -3.86
CA ASN A 129 -0.15 -3.84 -3.56
C ASN A 129 -0.65 -3.02 -4.76
N GLY A 130 -1.96 -3.11 -5.01
CA GLY A 130 -2.65 -2.38 -6.05
C GLY A 130 -3.82 -1.57 -5.49
N LEU A 131 -4.19 -0.52 -6.19
CA LEU A 131 -5.34 0.33 -5.84
C LEU A 131 -6.34 0.38 -6.99
N ASP A 132 -7.59 0.67 -6.64
CA ASP A 132 -8.61 1.01 -7.63
C ASP A 132 -8.36 2.45 -8.14
N PRO A 133 -8.10 2.65 -9.44
CA PRO A 133 -7.86 3.97 -10.00
C PRO A 133 -9.07 4.90 -9.89
N ALA A 134 -10.28 4.39 -9.70
CA ALA A 134 -11.49 5.20 -9.54
C ALA A 134 -11.46 6.12 -8.30
N GLU A 135 -10.67 5.77 -7.29
CA GLU A 135 -10.48 6.58 -6.09
C GLU A 135 -9.45 7.71 -6.27
N LEU A 136 -8.75 7.75 -7.40
CA LEU A 136 -7.59 8.59 -7.63
C LEU A 136 -7.84 9.56 -8.79
N ARG A 137 -7.22 10.73 -8.71
CA ARG A 137 -7.35 11.77 -9.72
C ARG A 137 -6.01 12.02 -10.39
N PHE A 138 -5.95 11.88 -11.71
CA PHE A 138 -4.79 12.29 -12.50
C PHE A 138 -4.84 13.78 -12.84
N GLN A 139 -3.68 14.44 -12.77
CA GLN A 139 -3.54 15.81 -13.25
C GLN A 139 -2.12 16.02 -13.79
N ALA A 140 -2.00 16.39 -15.07
CA ALA A 140 -0.70 16.67 -15.69
C ALA A 140 -0.15 18.02 -15.24
N LYS A 141 -0.98 19.08 -15.20
CA LYS A 141 -0.56 20.40 -14.76
C LYS A 141 -0.52 20.46 -13.24
N LYS A 142 0.67 20.56 -12.68
CA LYS A 142 0.90 20.61 -11.23
C LYS A 142 0.72 22.02 -10.66
N GLY A 143 0.38 22.08 -9.38
CA GLY A 143 0.32 23.31 -8.60
C GLY A 143 1.71 23.79 -8.15
N ASP A 144 1.73 24.72 -7.18
CA ASP A 144 2.93 25.38 -6.70
C ASP A 144 3.40 24.89 -5.32
N TYR A 145 3.00 23.69 -4.90
CA TYR A 145 3.34 23.10 -3.61
C TYR A 145 3.86 21.67 -3.75
N ASP A 146 4.72 21.30 -2.83
CA ASP A 146 5.12 19.92 -2.60
C ASP A 146 4.22 19.27 -1.55
N LEU A 147 4.15 17.95 -1.51
CA LEU A 147 3.30 17.20 -0.59
C LEU A 147 4.11 16.15 0.18
N PHE A 148 3.89 16.10 1.49
CA PHE A 148 4.15 14.92 2.32
C PHE A 148 2.81 14.36 2.79
N LEU A 149 2.59 13.05 2.65
CA LEU A 149 1.39 12.37 3.11
C LEU A 149 1.75 11.11 3.89
N GLY A 150 1.49 11.10 5.18
CA GLY A 150 1.76 9.97 6.06
C GLY A 150 1.71 10.36 7.53
N ARG A 151 1.70 9.36 8.41
CA ARG A 151 1.78 9.60 9.85
C ARG A 151 3.04 10.41 10.18
N LEU A 152 2.92 11.40 11.08
CA LEU A 152 4.04 12.24 11.51
C LEU A 152 4.98 11.49 12.45
N HIS A 153 5.39 10.29 12.04
CA HIS A 153 6.38 9.47 12.71
C HIS A 153 7.77 9.72 12.13
N THR A 154 8.80 9.72 12.97
CA THR A 154 10.19 10.04 12.55
C THR A 154 10.67 9.15 11.41
N ILE A 155 10.35 7.85 11.45
CA ILE A 155 10.77 6.90 10.40
C ILE A 155 10.18 7.21 9.02
N LYS A 156 9.05 7.93 8.93
CA LYS A 156 8.46 8.37 7.65
C LYS A 156 9.15 9.59 7.06
N GLY A 157 10.07 10.23 7.81
CA GLY A 157 10.90 11.32 7.31
C GLY A 157 10.19 12.66 7.11
N TRP A 158 9.02 12.88 7.71
CA TRP A 158 8.27 14.13 7.52
C TRP A 158 9.08 15.40 7.84
N ARG A 159 10.02 15.31 8.82
CA ARG A 159 10.90 16.45 9.15
C ARG A 159 11.87 16.74 8.02
N TRP A 160 12.40 15.71 7.36
CA TRP A 160 13.25 15.86 6.18
C TRP A 160 12.50 16.49 5.02
N ALA A 161 11.23 16.10 4.79
CA ALA A 161 10.39 16.72 3.78
C ALA A 161 10.18 18.22 4.04
N VAL A 162 9.87 18.59 5.30
CA VAL A 162 9.67 20.00 5.68
C VAL A 162 10.97 20.79 5.57
N GLU A 163 12.07 20.26 6.11
CA GLU A 163 13.37 20.95 6.10
C GLU A 163 13.94 21.06 4.69
N GLY A 164 13.86 19.99 3.89
CA GLY A 164 14.31 19.99 2.50
C GLY A 164 13.53 20.99 1.64
N ALA A 165 12.21 21.01 1.76
CA ALA A 165 11.39 22.01 1.05
C ALA A 165 11.76 23.45 1.47
N ARG A 166 12.01 23.69 2.76
CA ARG A 166 12.47 25.02 3.25
C ARG A 166 13.84 25.40 2.70
N LYS A 167 14.82 24.48 2.73
CA LYS A 167 16.17 24.71 2.14
C LYS A 167 16.07 25.06 0.65
N ALA A 168 15.13 24.45 -0.05
CA ALA A 168 14.89 24.71 -1.49
C ALA A 168 13.96 25.91 -1.76
N GLY A 169 13.53 26.66 -0.74
CA GLY A 169 12.61 27.79 -0.91
C GLY A 169 11.21 27.42 -1.42
N ARG A 170 10.74 26.19 -1.13
CA ARG A 170 9.51 25.62 -1.68
C ARG A 170 8.38 25.61 -0.65
N ARG A 171 7.15 25.71 -1.11
CA ARG A 171 5.97 25.48 -0.27
C ARG A 171 5.72 23.99 -0.13
N ILE A 172 5.38 23.54 1.08
CA ILE A 172 5.01 22.15 1.35
C ILE A 172 3.71 22.05 2.14
N VAL A 173 2.83 21.15 1.70
CA VAL A 173 1.66 20.69 2.43
C VAL A 173 2.01 19.39 3.13
N VAL A 174 1.73 19.31 4.43
CA VAL A 174 1.97 18.12 5.26
C VAL A 174 0.63 17.57 5.71
N ALA A 175 0.29 16.37 5.25
CA ALA A 175 -0.95 15.65 5.56
C ALA A 175 -0.66 14.36 6.35
N GLY A 176 -1.60 13.97 7.25
CA GLY A 176 -1.49 12.79 8.11
C GLY A 176 -1.14 13.12 9.57
N GLY A 177 -1.35 14.37 9.96
CA GLY A 177 -1.21 14.90 11.32
C GLY A 177 -1.13 16.40 11.32
N TRP A 178 -1.14 16.98 12.51
CA TRP A 178 -1.09 18.42 12.68
C TRP A 178 0.06 18.84 13.63
N ARG A 179 0.71 19.94 13.32
CA ARG A 179 1.71 20.61 14.15
C ARG A 179 1.56 22.12 14.01
N PRO A 180 1.73 22.90 15.08
CA PRO A 180 1.80 24.36 14.98
C PRO A 180 3.02 24.78 14.17
N THR A 181 2.85 25.82 13.33
CA THR A 181 3.95 26.40 12.55
C THR A 181 3.69 27.87 12.33
N LEU A 182 4.73 28.69 12.40
CA LEU A 182 4.73 30.10 12.01
C LEU A 182 5.26 30.29 10.57
N SER A 183 5.66 29.22 9.90
CA SER A 183 6.18 29.28 8.54
C SER A 183 5.06 29.45 7.53
N LEU A 184 5.17 30.47 6.68
CA LEU A 184 4.23 30.70 5.57
C LEU A 184 4.40 29.69 4.43
N SER A 185 5.55 28.99 4.36
CA SER A 185 5.83 27.97 3.33
C SER A 185 5.43 26.56 3.76
N VAL A 186 5.03 26.31 5.03
CA VAL A 186 4.67 25.00 5.55
C VAL A 186 3.23 25.02 6.03
N ARG A 187 2.39 24.14 5.49
CA ARG A 187 0.99 24.02 5.88
C ARG A 187 0.64 22.60 6.33
N PHE A 188 0.31 22.40 7.60
CA PHE A 188 -0.25 21.18 8.12
C PHE A 188 -1.77 21.16 7.92
N VAL A 189 -2.30 20.08 7.36
CA VAL A 189 -3.73 19.96 7.01
C VAL A 189 -4.47 18.87 7.78
N GLY A 190 -3.78 18.22 8.76
CA GLY A 190 -4.34 17.12 9.54
C GLY A 190 -4.43 15.84 8.72
N GLU A 191 -5.26 14.92 9.17
CA GLU A 191 -5.59 13.71 8.42
C GLU A 191 -6.51 14.05 7.25
N VAL A 192 -6.30 13.38 6.12
CA VAL A 192 -7.05 13.59 4.89
C VAL A 192 -7.45 12.26 4.26
N GLY A 193 -8.65 12.22 3.66
CA GLY A 193 -9.19 11.08 2.94
C GLY A 193 -9.99 11.52 1.72
N GLY A 194 -10.50 10.56 0.95
CA GLY A 194 -11.42 10.79 -0.17
C GLY A 194 -10.98 11.89 -1.14
N ALA A 195 -11.92 12.70 -1.60
CA ALA A 195 -11.67 13.74 -2.61
C ALA A 195 -10.59 14.77 -2.21
N LYS A 196 -10.48 15.10 -0.91
CA LYS A 196 -9.45 16.03 -0.43
C LYS A 196 -8.05 15.45 -0.60
N LYS A 197 -7.85 14.17 -0.28
CA LYS A 197 -6.58 13.47 -0.49
C LYS A 197 -6.23 13.39 -1.98
N ALA A 198 -7.19 12.98 -2.80
CA ALA A 198 -7.01 12.89 -4.25
C ALA A 198 -6.63 14.23 -4.88
N ALA A 199 -7.25 15.34 -4.44
CA ALA A 199 -6.92 16.68 -4.89
C ALA A 199 -5.51 17.11 -4.47
N LEU A 200 -5.11 16.83 -3.23
CA LEU A 200 -3.76 17.15 -2.75
C LEU A 200 -2.67 16.38 -3.50
N LEU A 201 -2.89 15.09 -3.75
CA LEU A 201 -1.95 14.26 -4.53
C LEU A 201 -1.85 14.73 -5.97
N SER A 202 -2.98 14.92 -6.66
CA SER A 202 -2.98 15.30 -8.08
C SER A 202 -2.44 16.71 -8.33
N GLY A 203 -2.64 17.63 -7.38
CA GLY A 203 -2.16 19.01 -7.49
C GLY A 203 -0.73 19.23 -7.01
N ALA A 204 -0.11 18.28 -6.33
CA ALA A 204 1.25 18.45 -5.83
C ALA A 204 2.27 18.44 -6.97
N ARG A 205 3.29 19.30 -6.87
CA ARG A 205 4.41 19.36 -7.81
C ARG A 205 5.37 18.20 -7.62
N LEU A 206 5.69 17.88 -6.36
CA LEU A 206 6.46 16.71 -5.94
C LEU A 206 5.82 16.06 -4.73
N PHE A 207 5.94 14.76 -4.64
CA PHE A 207 5.59 13.99 -3.45
C PHE A 207 6.87 13.58 -2.71
N TRP A 208 7.02 13.99 -1.45
CA TRP A 208 8.17 13.66 -0.63
C TRP A 208 7.92 12.38 0.17
N MET A 209 8.78 11.37 -0.01
CA MET A 209 8.84 10.14 0.76
C MET A 209 10.26 9.85 1.24
N PRO A 210 10.84 10.70 2.10
CA PRO A 210 12.18 10.51 2.62
C PRO A 210 12.18 9.51 3.79
N ALA A 211 11.80 8.25 3.52
CA ALA A 211 11.72 7.21 4.52
C ALA A 211 13.07 6.96 5.18
N LEU A 212 13.09 6.92 6.53
CA LEU A 212 14.28 6.65 7.34
C LEU A 212 14.32 5.19 7.83
N TRP A 213 13.55 4.33 7.20
CA TRP A 213 13.44 2.91 7.48
C TRP A 213 13.20 2.16 6.17
N ASP A 214 13.32 0.85 6.23
CA ASP A 214 13.06 0.00 5.06
C ASP A 214 11.55 -0.18 4.90
N GLU A 215 10.97 0.68 4.09
CA GLU A 215 9.53 0.68 3.79
C GLU A 215 9.15 -0.61 3.07
N PRO A 216 8.18 -1.40 3.55
CA PRO A 216 7.79 -2.66 2.91
C PRO A 216 7.23 -2.48 1.50
N PHE A 217 6.50 -1.37 1.24
CA PHE A 217 5.92 -1.07 -0.05
C PHE A 217 5.68 0.44 -0.26
N GLY A 218 4.86 1.06 0.58
CA GLY A 218 4.51 2.47 0.48
C GLY A 218 3.30 2.76 -0.40
N ILE A 219 2.10 2.49 0.11
CA ILE A 219 0.82 2.76 -0.59
C ILE A 219 0.73 4.20 -1.10
N THR A 220 1.20 5.18 -0.33
CA THR A 220 1.17 6.59 -0.73
C THR A 220 2.06 6.90 -1.94
N LEU A 221 3.07 6.07 -2.22
CA LEU A 221 3.89 6.19 -3.43
C LEU A 221 3.06 5.90 -4.67
N ILE A 222 2.34 4.77 -4.67
CA ILE A 222 1.51 4.41 -5.81
C ILE A 222 0.31 5.35 -5.96
N GLU A 223 -0.21 5.92 -4.87
CA GLU A 223 -1.21 6.98 -4.93
C GLU A 223 -0.67 8.24 -5.62
N ALA A 224 0.58 8.64 -5.34
CA ALA A 224 1.24 9.75 -6.02
C ALA A 224 1.45 9.45 -7.51
N LEU A 225 1.95 8.26 -7.85
CA LEU A 225 2.14 7.84 -9.25
C LEU A 225 0.82 7.82 -10.02
N TRP A 226 -0.25 7.22 -9.46
CA TRP A 226 -1.59 7.23 -10.05
C TRP A 226 -2.12 8.64 -10.30
N SER A 227 -1.73 9.60 -9.46
CA SER A 227 -2.10 11.02 -9.58
C SER A 227 -1.20 11.80 -10.55
N GLY A 228 -0.21 11.14 -11.16
CA GLY A 228 0.78 11.76 -12.04
C GLY A 228 1.78 12.63 -11.26
N THR A 229 2.01 12.37 -10.00
CA THR A 229 2.89 13.20 -9.16
C THR A 229 4.24 12.51 -8.98
N PRO A 230 5.33 13.09 -9.50
CA PRO A 230 6.67 12.58 -9.32
C PRO A 230 7.07 12.52 -7.85
N VAL A 231 7.94 11.57 -7.52
CA VAL A 231 8.33 11.33 -6.14
C VAL A 231 9.78 11.72 -5.89
N LEU A 232 10.04 12.27 -4.72
CA LEU A 232 11.38 12.48 -4.18
C LEU A 232 11.55 11.58 -2.95
N GLY A 233 12.40 10.58 -3.02
CA GLY A 233 12.50 9.53 -2.00
C GLY A 233 13.91 9.09 -1.68
N THR A 234 14.05 8.32 -0.60
CA THR A 234 15.29 7.60 -0.25
C THR A 234 15.35 6.24 -0.93
N ARG A 235 16.55 5.65 -1.07
CA ARG A 235 16.72 4.28 -1.62
C ARG A 235 16.57 3.20 -0.54
N ARG A 236 15.53 3.30 0.31
CA ARG A 236 15.30 2.39 1.42
C ARG A 236 14.10 1.47 1.19
N GLY A 237 14.28 0.19 1.52
CA GLY A 237 13.24 -0.82 1.37
C GLY A 237 12.77 -0.96 -0.08
N ALA A 238 11.47 -1.01 -0.26
CA ALA A 238 10.85 -1.16 -1.57
C ALA A 238 10.83 0.11 -2.44
N LEU A 239 11.28 1.27 -1.95
CA LEU A 239 11.17 2.52 -2.71
C LEU A 239 11.81 2.44 -4.10
N PRO A 240 13.06 1.94 -4.28
CA PRO A 240 13.68 1.87 -5.60
C PRO A 240 12.95 0.96 -6.59
N GLU A 241 12.32 -0.11 -6.12
CA GLU A 241 11.57 -1.02 -7.00
C GLU A 241 10.17 -0.51 -7.34
N VAL A 242 9.49 0.17 -6.40
CA VAL A 242 8.17 0.77 -6.65
C VAL A 242 8.30 1.98 -7.59
N LEU A 243 9.31 2.83 -7.38
CA LEU A 243 9.44 4.10 -8.09
C LEU A 243 10.31 3.90 -9.34
N SER A 244 11.38 3.55 -9.56
CA SER A 244 12.33 3.69 -10.67
C SER A 244 12.80 5.14 -10.91
N ASP A 245 13.96 5.26 -11.55
CA ASP A 245 14.54 6.56 -11.91
C ASP A 245 13.71 7.33 -12.96
N GLU A 246 12.76 6.66 -13.62
CA GLU A 246 11.87 7.26 -14.62
C GLU A 246 10.82 8.21 -13.99
N VAL A 247 10.41 7.95 -12.75
CA VAL A 247 9.30 8.63 -12.07
C VAL A 247 9.69 9.27 -10.73
N ALA A 248 10.96 9.16 -10.34
CA ALA A 248 11.45 9.67 -9.05
C ALA A 248 12.86 10.22 -9.13
N GLY A 249 13.15 11.16 -8.21
CA GLY A 249 14.49 11.55 -7.81
C GLY A 249 14.84 10.90 -6.48
N PHE A 250 16.12 10.58 -6.27
CA PHE A 250 16.55 9.88 -5.06
C PHE A 250 17.71 10.58 -4.36
N GLY A 251 17.72 10.49 -3.02
CA GLY A 251 18.83 10.89 -2.17
C GLY A 251 18.74 10.20 -0.81
N ASP A 252 19.87 9.75 -0.26
CA ASP A 252 19.91 9.03 1.02
C ASP A 252 20.30 9.94 2.20
N THR A 253 20.65 11.20 1.90
CA THR A 253 20.80 12.30 2.85
C THR A 253 19.83 13.43 2.53
N LEU A 254 19.64 14.36 3.46
CA LEU A 254 18.78 15.53 3.23
C LEU A 254 19.34 16.41 2.10
N GLU A 255 20.66 16.58 2.06
CA GLU A 255 21.38 17.35 1.06
C GLU A 255 21.23 16.74 -0.34
N GLU A 256 21.36 15.41 -0.46
CA GLU A 256 21.14 14.70 -1.73
C GLU A 256 19.69 14.77 -2.19
N LEU A 257 18.71 14.67 -1.28
CA LEU A 257 17.31 14.86 -1.62
C LEU A 257 17.05 16.27 -2.16
N VAL A 258 17.61 17.30 -1.53
CA VAL A 258 17.49 18.68 -2.04
C VAL A 258 18.14 18.83 -3.41
N ALA A 259 19.31 18.23 -3.62
CA ALA A 259 20.01 18.24 -4.91
C ALA A 259 19.23 17.47 -6.00
N ALA A 260 18.47 16.45 -5.65
CA ALA A 260 17.65 15.65 -6.58
C ALA A 260 16.32 16.31 -6.98
N ILE A 261 15.94 17.43 -6.37
CA ILE A 261 14.68 18.14 -6.69
C ILE A 261 14.54 18.47 -8.19
N PRO A 262 15.53 19.05 -8.88
CA PRO A 262 15.39 19.37 -10.30
C PRO A 262 15.14 18.13 -11.16
N ASP A 263 15.83 17.03 -10.87
CA ASP A 263 15.63 15.76 -11.57
C ASP A 263 14.23 15.19 -11.33
N ALA A 264 13.76 15.14 -10.07
CA ALA A 264 12.42 14.70 -9.74
C ALA A 264 11.33 15.56 -10.39
N GLU A 265 11.52 16.89 -10.42
CA GLU A 265 10.54 17.84 -11.00
C GLU A 265 10.46 17.75 -12.54
N ALA A 266 11.53 17.28 -13.19
CA ALA A 266 11.56 17.07 -14.64
C ALA A 266 10.84 15.79 -15.10
N LYS A 267 10.42 14.92 -14.18
CA LYS A 267 9.74 13.66 -14.55
C LYS A 267 8.34 13.94 -15.11
N ASP A 268 8.00 13.17 -16.16
CA ASP A 268 6.70 13.31 -16.81
C ASP A 268 5.56 12.76 -15.93
N PRO A 269 4.53 13.56 -15.63
CA PRO A 269 3.33 13.07 -14.96
C PRO A 269 2.64 11.88 -15.66
N ALA A 270 2.71 11.84 -16.99
CA ALA A 270 2.16 10.72 -17.75
C ALA A 270 2.97 9.42 -17.54
N ALA A 271 4.29 9.50 -17.44
CA ALA A 271 5.13 8.35 -17.11
C ALA A 271 4.85 7.84 -15.68
N CYS A 272 4.64 8.74 -14.71
CA CYS A 272 4.21 8.34 -13.36
C CYS A 272 2.90 7.53 -13.40
N ARG A 273 1.90 8.02 -14.13
CA ARG A 273 0.61 7.35 -14.30
C ARG A 273 0.76 6.00 -15.02
N ALA A 274 1.51 5.95 -16.12
CA ALA A 274 1.73 4.73 -16.90
C ALA A 274 2.40 3.62 -16.05
N ARG A 275 3.38 3.99 -15.21
CA ARG A 275 4.00 3.04 -14.27
C ARG A 275 2.99 2.48 -13.29
N ALA A 276 2.13 3.33 -12.70
CA ALA A 276 1.09 2.89 -11.78
C ALA A 276 0.06 1.97 -12.46
N GLU A 277 -0.37 2.29 -13.67
CA GLU A 277 -1.28 1.46 -14.48
C GLU A 277 -0.69 0.10 -14.80
N ARG A 278 0.58 0.07 -15.15
CA ARG A 278 1.28 -1.17 -15.50
C ARG A 278 1.43 -2.12 -14.31
N TRP A 279 1.70 -1.61 -13.10
CA TRP A 279 2.18 -2.44 -11.99
C TRP A 279 1.29 -2.46 -10.75
N PHE A 280 0.52 -1.39 -10.51
CA PHE A 280 -0.10 -1.15 -9.21
C PHE A 280 -1.62 -0.97 -9.28
N GLY A 281 -2.25 -1.56 -10.31
CA GLY A 281 -3.70 -1.65 -10.41
C GLY A 281 -4.26 -2.83 -9.62
N HIS A 282 -5.48 -2.67 -9.09
CA HIS A 282 -6.15 -3.71 -8.31
C HIS A 282 -6.42 -4.99 -9.12
N LEU A 283 -6.66 -4.90 -10.43
CA LEU A 283 -6.87 -6.07 -11.29
C LEU A 283 -5.59 -6.89 -11.40
N ARG A 284 -4.44 -6.26 -11.69
CA ARG A 284 -3.15 -6.94 -11.73
C ARG A 284 -2.80 -7.57 -10.39
N MET A 285 -3.02 -6.87 -9.29
CA MET A 285 -2.83 -7.41 -7.95
C MET A 285 -3.69 -8.68 -7.75
N ALA A 286 -4.95 -8.64 -8.15
CA ALA A 286 -5.85 -9.78 -8.01
C ALA A 286 -5.42 -10.97 -8.90
N GLU A 287 -4.98 -10.73 -10.15
CA GLU A 287 -4.43 -11.76 -11.04
C GLU A 287 -3.22 -12.46 -10.41
N GLU A 288 -2.28 -11.68 -9.83
CA GLU A 288 -1.13 -12.24 -9.14
C GLU A 288 -1.53 -13.04 -7.90
N TYR A 289 -2.47 -12.56 -7.09
CA TYR A 289 -2.97 -13.36 -5.95
C TYR A 289 -3.66 -14.64 -6.41
N VAL A 290 -4.41 -14.64 -7.49
CA VAL A 290 -5.00 -15.86 -8.06
C VAL A 290 -3.93 -16.87 -8.49
N ARG A 291 -2.81 -16.40 -9.08
CA ARG A 291 -1.65 -17.23 -9.40
C ARG A 291 -1.04 -17.85 -8.13
N PHE A 292 -0.92 -17.06 -7.06
CA PHE A 292 -0.43 -17.52 -5.76
C PHE A 292 -1.38 -18.53 -5.10
N TYR A 293 -2.68 -18.29 -5.15
CA TYR A 293 -3.67 -19.23 -4.62
C TYR A 293 -3.61 -20.59 -5.34
N ARG A 294 -3.52 -20.56 -6.68
CA ARG A 294 -3.41 -21.79 -7.49
C ARG A 294 -2.14 -22.56 -7.18
N GLY A 295 -0.99 -21.88 -7.06
CA GLY A 295 0.27 -22.52 -6.68
C GLY A 295 0.19 -23.17 -5.30
N TRP A 296 -0.35 -22.44 -4.31
CA TRP A 296 -0.52 -22.97 -2.96
C TRP A 296 -1.47 -24.19 -2.92
N LEU A 297 -2.57 -24.14 -3.65
CA LEU A 297 -3.56 -25.25 -3.70
C LEU A 297 -3.00 -26.48 -4.43
N ALA A 298 -2.20 -26.29 -5.48
CA ALA A 298 -1.68 -27.40 -6.28
C ALA A 298 -0.42 -28.04 -5.68
N GLU A 299 0.48 -27.24 -5.14
CA GLU A 299 1.84 -27.66 -4.82
C GLU A 299 2.18 -27.50 -3.32
N GLY A 300 1.33 -26.85 -2.52
CA GLY A 300 1.65 -26.49 -1.13
C GLY A 300 2.81 -25.50 -1.03
N ALA A 301 3.14 -24.81 -2.12
CA ALA A 301 4.22 -23.83 -2.21
C ALA A 301 3.74 -22.56 -2.90
N LEU A 302 4.24 -21.41 -2.43
CA LEU A 302 3.96 -20.14 -3.07
C LEU A 302 4.94 -19.88 -4.22
N PRO A 303 4.48 -19.39 -5.39
CA PRO A 303 5.37 -19.00 -6.48
C PRO A 303 6.20 -17.76 -6.11
N ALA A 304 7.25 -17.51 -6.90
CA ALA A 304 7.98 -16.24 -6.82
C ALA A 304 7.13 -15.10 -7.39
N GLY A 305 7.29 -13.90 -6.82
CA GLY A 305 6.64 -12.69 -7.32
C GLY A 305 7.29 -12.15 -8.59
N GLU A 306 6.55 -11.35 -9.36
CA GLU A 306 7.06 -10.69 -10.55
C GLU A 306 7.59 -9.28 -10.21
N ARG A 307 8.88 -9.04 -10.53
CA ARG A 307 9.51 -7.72 -10.28
C ARG A 307 9.12 -6.69 -11.33
N THR A 308 8.95 -5.44 -10.89
CA THR A 308 8.94 -4.29 -11.80
C THR A 308 10.27 -4.20 -12.56
N ARG A 309 10.19 -3.89 -13.83
CA ARG A 309 11.34 -3.64 -14.70
C ARG A 309 11.53 -2.15 -14.92
#